data_c6ed59db84c77a3f13848a8957011e26
#
_entry.id   c6ed59db84c77a3f13848a8957011e26
#
_cell.length_a   1.000
_cell.length_b   1.000
_cell.length_c   1.000
_cell.angle_alpha   90.00
_cell.angle_beta   90.00
_cell.angle_gamma   90.00
#
_symmetry.space_group_name_H-M   'P 1'
#
loop_
_entity.id
_entity.type
_entity.pdbx_description
1 polymer ?
#
loop_
_entity_poly.entity_id
_entity_poly.type
_entity_poly.pdbx_seq_one_letter_code
_entity_poly.pdbx_strand_id
1 'polypeptide(L)'
;VATTLEAAKKSIVLLKNEEHILPLQKEERILVVGGFAKYPRALGNGSSSVNSDIIDNLYSSLKKYSSNISYVDGYSIKKDEIDERKESLALEKAKENDKVIFVMGLMEGKESEGYDRKNLCLPENQIALLNKMVSINQEIVVVLQSGSVVLLPFEKNVKGIVLTYLAGARSGSATASILYGKTCPSGKLAETWPKREEDVPSYLWFNNDLYETQYRECIFTGYRYYDSFHVKPQYPFGYGLSYTFFQYQSMFIEKEKDHLCIHVTIKNTGEVEGKEIVEIYASLPSSRIVRCDHELIDFIKVSLQPDEEKEIILHTPLKNLEYYDVKQKKYVLEDGLYVISCGRCIDHLSLKQEVHLAGTMQPYSTILKEMFYLKDGILHVDDASYKTILNHALPKAHQTYPFTPDTTIAELQQKKLGKVIYGIAKKAADRGFVKGMDASMLDETCLRQMLWLSGMNWNTVAFAISYMNAHHFDVLKKLFNSIE
;
A
#
# COMPACT_ATOMS: atom_id res chain seq x y z
N VAL A 1 16.46 -19.70 0.10
CA VAL A 1 15.73 -19.99 1.36
C VAL A 1 16.19 -19.08 2.49
N ALA A 2 17.51 -18.99 2.79
CA ALA A 2 18.02 -18.11 3.86
C ALA A 2 17.75 -16.63 3.53
N THR A 3 18.08 -16.18 2.33
CA THR A 3 17.86 -14.81 1.85
C THR A 3 16.39 -14.40 1.94
N THR A 4 15.45 -15.29 1.55
CA THR A 4 14.00 -15.01 1.61
C THR A 4 13.52 -14.82 3.06
N LEU A 5 14.04 -15.64 3.99
CA LEU A 5 13.72 -15.50 5.41
C LEU A 5 14.24 -14.16 5.98
N GLU A 6 15.49 -13.81 5.66
CA GLU A 6 16.09 -12.54 6.13
C GLU A 6 15.38 -11.32 5.52
N ALA A 7 14.99 -11.37 4.24
CA ALA A 7 14.21 -10.32 3.63
C ALA A 7 12.86 -10.15 4.36
N ALA A 8 12.13 -11.24 4.60
CA ALA A 8 10.87 -11.22 5.33
C ALA A 8 11.00 -10.65 6.74
N LYS A 9 12.02 -11.08 7.52
CA LYS A 9 12.29 -10.54 8.86
C LYS A 9 12.56 -9.02 8.86
N LYS A 10 13.23 -8.52 7.81
CA LYS A 10 13.61 -7.11 7.70
C LYS A 10 12.47 -6.21 7.20
N SER A 11 11.43 -6.78 6.59
CA SER A 11 10.30 -6.04 6.01
C SER A 11 9.03 -6.02 6.87
N ILE A 12 8.86 -6.98 7.80
CA ILE A 12 7.72 -7.00 8.73
C ILE A 12 7.77 -5.78 9.65
N VAL A 13 6.64 -5.10 9.78
CA VAL A 13 6.51 -3.85 10.54
C VAL A 13 5.70 -4.09 11.81
N LEU A 14 6.22 -3.69 12.96
CA LEU A 14 5.48 -3.63 14.21
C LEU A 14 4.79 -2.27 14.29
N LEU A 15 3.45 -2.25 14.13
CA LEU A 15 2.68 -1.00 14.15
C LEU A 15 2.21 -0.61 15.55
N LYS A 16 1.95 -1.59 16.42
CA LYS A 16 1.46 -1.36 17.77
C LYS A 16 1.98 -2.41 18.73
N ASN A 17 2.37 -2.01 19.96
CA ASN A 17 2.84 -2.89 21.01
C ASN A 17 2.56 -2.27 22.39
N GLU A 18 1.27 -2.15 22.75
CA GLU A 18 0.86 -1.60 24.04
C GLU A 18 1.13 -2.60 25.18
N GLU A 19 1.52 -2.06 26.33
CA GLU A 19 1.82 -2.82 27.54
C GLU A 19 2.84 -3.95 27.32
N HIS A 20 3.69 -3.82 26.29
CA HIS A 20 4.67 -4.84 25.91
C HIS A 20 4.02 -6.22 25.71
N ILE A 21 2.82 -6.26 25.06
CA ILE A 21 2.12 -7.52 24.76
C ILE A 21 3.00 -8.48 23.94
N LEU A 22 3.93 -7.95 23.17
CA LEU A 22 5.00 -8.66 22.49
C LEU A 22 6.37 -8.26 23.07
N PRO A 23 7.34 -9.18 23.13
CA PRO A 23 7.30 -10.56 22.60
C PRO A 23 6.49 -11.54 23.48
N LEU A 24 5.96 -12.58 22.81
CA LEU A 24 5.23 -13.66 23.45
C LEU A 24 6.14 -14.49 24.37
N GLN A 25 5.58 -15.01 25.48
CA GLN A 25 6.25 -15.94 26.36
C GLN A 25 5.87 -17.39 26.03
N LYS A 26 6.78 -18.34 26.26
CA LYS A 26 6.55 -19.76 25.89
C LYS A 26 5.46 -20.44 26.72
N GLU A 27 5.28 -19.97 27.93
CA GLU A 27 4.35 -20.51 28.91
C GLU A 27 2.89 -20.10 28.66
N GLU A 28 2.69 -19.01 27.95
CA GLU A 28 1.37 -18.46 27.63
C GLU A 28 0.56 -19.41 26.76
N ARG A 29 -0.72 -19.56 27.11
CA ARG A 29 -1.71 -20.25 26.27
C ARG A 29 -2.19 -19.28 25.20
N ILE A 30 -1.89 -19.62 23.95
CA ILE A 30 -2.14 -18.74 22.82
C ILE A 30 -3.16 -19.38 21.88
N LEU A 31 -4.24 -18.65 21.62
CA LEU A 31 -5.17 -18.98 20.56
C LEU A 31 -4.80 -18.27 19.28
N VAL A 32 -4.59 -19.01 18.20
CA VAL A 32 -4.44 -18.47 16.84
C VAL A 32 -5.77 -18.55 16.13
N VAL A 33 -6.30 -17.40 15.72
CA VAL A 33 -7.59 -17.27 15.03
C VAL A 33 -7.36 -16.79 13.60
N GLY A 34 -7.99 -17.44 12.65
CA GLY A 34 -8.00 -17.01 11.25
C GLY A 34 -7.35 -17.99 10.29
N GLY A 35 -8.06 -18.29 9.20
CA GLY A 35 -7.61 -19.23 8.16
C GLY A 35 -6.27 -18.85 7.53
N PHE A 36 -5.94 -17.56 7.47
CA PHE A 36 -4.66 -17.06 6.97
C PHE A 36 -3.44 -17.48 7.81
N ALA A 37 -3.65 -17.96 9.04
CA ALA A 37 -2.57 -18.54 9.84
C ALA A 37 -2.05 -19.88 9.27
N LYS A 38 -2.90 -20.61 8.55
CA LYS A 38 -2.56 -21.88 7.86
C LYS A 38 -2.38 -21.72 6.37
N TYR A 39 -3.16 -20.84 5.76
CA TYR A 39 -3.17 -20.57 4.31
C TYR A 39 -2.81 -19.08 4.09
N PRO A 40 -1.52 -18.72 4.24
CA PRO A 40 -1.11 -17.33 4.29
C PRO A 40 -1.26 -16.61 2.95
N ARG A 41 -1.62 -15.35 3.02
CA ARG A 41 -1.47 -14.39 1.92
C ARG A 41 0.02 -13.98 1.85
N ALA A 42 0.83 -14.88 1.31
CA ALA A 42 2.28 -14.70 1.25
C ALA A 42 2.76 -14.13 -0.09
N LEU A 43 1.95 -14.24 -1.13
CA LEU A 43 2.28 -13.86 -2.51
C LEU A 43 1.14 -13.01 -3.09
N GLY A 44 1.48 -12.16 -4.07
CA GLY A 44 0.50 -11.43 -4.86
C GLY A 44 -0.23 -12.35 -5.86
N ASN A 45 -1.30 -11.80 -6.46
CA ASN A 45 -2.07 -12.45 -7.51
C ASN A 45 -1.71 -11.85 -8.88
N GLY A 46 -2.22 -12.46 -9.96
CA GLY A 46 -1.92 -12.07 -11.33
C GLY A 46 -0.50 -12.48 -11.70
N SER A 47 0.23 -11.60 -12.39
CA SER A 47 1.61 -11.87 -12.88
C SER A 47 2.63 -12.00 -11.74
N SER A 48 2.33 -11.50 -10.55
CA SER A 48 3.16 -11.65 -9.35
C SER A 48 2.99 -13.00 -8.63
N SER A 49 2.09 -13.86 -9.10
CA SER A 49 1.89 -15.21 -8.55
C SER A 49 3.09 -16.11 -8.87
N VAL A 50 3.70 -16.67 -7.84
CA VAL A 50 4.85 -17.56 -7.95
C VAL A 50 4.46 -18.98 -7.51
N ASN A 51 4.78 -19.98 -8.33
CA ASN A 51 4.65 -21.37 -7.95
C ASN A 51 5.81 -21.74 -7.02
N SER A 52 5.57 -21.69 -5.72
CA SER A 52 6.55 -22.07 -4.71
C SER A 52 6.19 -23.42 -4.12
N ASP A 53 7.15 -24.34 -4.10
CA ASP A 53 6.98 -25.67 -3.49
C ASP A 53 6.90 -25.60 -1.96
N ILE A 54 7.38 -24.48 -1.36
CA ILE A 54 7.46 -24.32 0.09
C ILE A 54 6.94 -22.92 0.45
N ILE A 55 5.73 -22.87 0.99
CA ILE A 55 5.20 -21.68 1.69
C ILE A 55 4.96 -22.11 3.13
N ASP A 56 5.73 -21.57 4.06
CA ASP A 56 5.51 -21.85 5.48
C ASP A 56 4.35 -20.99 6.02
N ASN A 57 3.68 -21.49 7.05
CA ASN A 57 2.56 -20.84 7.65
C ASN A 57 2.82 -20.50 9.12
N LEU A 58 2.10 -19.47 9.61
CA LEU A 58 2.30 -18.94 10.95
C LEU A 58 1.99 -19.97 12.04
N TYR A 59 0.86 -20.70 11.93
CA TYR A 59 0.45 -21.66 12.95
C TYR A 59 1.51 -22.74 13.20
N SER A 60 2.00 -23.40 12.13
CA SER A 60 3.05 -24.40 12.24
C SER A 60 4.39 -23.82 12.72
N SER A 61 4.65 -22.56 12.40
CA SER A 61 5.88 -21.89 12.81
C SER A 61 5.86 -21.52 14.31
N LEU A 62 4.71 -21.06 14.84
CA LEU A 62 4.54 -20.79 16.28
C LEU A 62 4.71 -22.04 17.12
N LYS A 63 4.20 -23.20 16.66
CA LYS A 63 4.34 -24.50 17.37
C LYS A 63 5.79 -24.96 17.53
N LYS A 64 6.75 -24.38 16.81
CA LYS A 64 8.19 -24.64 17.02
C LYS A 64 8.74 -23.92 18.27
N TYR A 65 8.04 -22.90 18.76
CA TYR A 65 8.43 -22.09 19.92
C TYR A 65 7.72 -22.52 21.22
N SER A 66 6.44 -22.94 21.12
CA SER A 66 5.64 -23.36 22.28
C SER A 66 4.68 -24.48 21.90
N SER A 67 4.42 -25.40 22.84
CA SER A 67 3.35 -26.41 22.74
C SER A 67 1.96 -25.85 23.06
N ASN A 68 1.89 -24.68 23.72
CA ASN A 68 0.64 -24.09 24.25
C ASN A 68 -0.09 -23.25 23.16
N ILE A 69 -0.05 -23.73 21.92
CA ILE A 69 -0.67 -23.05 20.78
C ILE A 69 -1.89 -23.83 20.31
N SER A 70 -3.05 -23.21 20.42
CA SER A 70 -4.32 -23.70 19.87
C SER A 70 -4.71 -22.93 18.60
N TYR A 71 -5.65 -23.47 17.83
CA TYR A 71 -6.05 -22.86 16.56
C TYR A 71 -7.53 -23.06 16.25
N VAL A 72 -8.15 -22.00 15.70
CA VAL A 72 -9.50 -22.06 15.09
C VAL A 72 -9.54 -21.22 13.81
N ASP A 73 -10.38 -21.62 12.84
CA ASP A 73 -10.57 -20.83 11.62
C ASP A 73 -11.20 -19.45 11.90
N GLY A 74 -12.23 -19.42 12.73
CA GLY A 74 -12.96 -18.22 13.13
C GLY A 74 -13.86 -17.62 12.04
N TYR A 75 -13.37 -17.50 10.82
CA TYR A 75 -14.07 -16.91 9.67
C TYR A 75 -13.69 -17.59 8.35
N SER A 76 -14.40 -17.28 7.27
CA SER A 76 -14.06 -17.74 5.92
C SER A 76 -13.03 -16.83 5.26
N ILE A 77 -11.97 -17.40 4.65
CA ILE A 77 -10.99 -16.67 3.82
C ILE A 77 -11.37 -16.60 2.34
N LYS A 78 -12.47 -17.26 1.94
CA LYS A 78 -12.92 -17.34 0.54
C LYS A 78 -14.13 -16.44 0.26
N LYS A 79 -14.95 -16.19 1.28
CA LYS A 79 -16.18 -15.42 1.17
C LYS A 79 -16.31 -14.48 2.35
N ASP A 80 -16.74 -13.26 2.08
CA ASP A 80 -17.03 -12.26 3.10
C ASP A 80 -18.46 -12.44 3.64
N GLU A 81 -18.68 -13.61 4.26
CA GLU A 81 -19.95 -14.01 4.86
C GLU A 81 -19.67 -14.45 6.30
N ILE A 82 -20.54 -14.07 7.22
CA ILE A 82 -20.47 -14.46 8.62
C ILE A 82 -20.84 -15.95 8.75
N ASP A 83 -19.97 -16.72 9.38
CA ASP A 83 -20.18 -18.12 9.73
C ASP A 83 -20.35 -18.21 11.25
N GLU A 84 -21.60 -18.17 11.72
CA GLU A 84 -21.94 -18.18 13.15
C GLU A 84 -21.33 -19.36 13.92
N ARG A 85 -21.19 -20.51 13.27
CA ARG A 85 -20.61 -21.70 13.92
C ARG A 85 -19.12 -21.52 14.16
N LYS A 86 -18.39 -20.98 13.16
CA LYS A 86 -16.96 -20.68 13.31
C LYS A 86 -16.71 -19.57 14.30
N GLU A 87 -17.53 -18.51 14.27
CA GLU A 87 -17.46 -17.43 15.24
C GLU A 87 -17.66 -17.93 16.68
N SER A 88 -18.76 -18.67 16.93
CA SER A 88 -19.07 -19.18 18.27
C SER A 88 -17.93 -20.03 18.84
N LEU A 89 -17.35 -20.91 18.03
CA LEU A 89 -16.20 -21.72 18.44
C LEU A 89 -14.98 -20.86 18.77
N ALA A 90 -14.70 -19.83 17.94
CA ALA A 90 -13.56 -18.93 18.18
C ALA A 90 -13.74 -18.11 19.47
N LEU A 91 -14.94 -17.62 19.73
CA LEU A 91 -15.26 -16.87 20.93
C LEU A 91 -15.22 -17.74 22.20
N GLU A 92 -15.66 -18.99 22.12
CA GLU A 92 -15.53 -19.96 23.23
C GLU A 92 -14.05 -20.20 23.54
N LYS A 93 -13.26 -20.50 22.54
CA LYS A 93 -11.82 -20.77 22.71
C LYS A 93 -11.03 -19.56 23.20
N ALA A 94 -11.43 -18.33 22.84
CA ALA A 94 -10.77 -17.13 23.32
C ALA A 94 -10.84 -16.95 24.86
N LYS A 95 -11.88 -17.49 25.52
CA LYS A 95 -12.02 -17.48 26.99
C LYS A 95 -11.01 -18.38 27.71
N GLU A 96 -10.53 -19.41 27.03
CA GLU A 96 -9.65 -20.45 27.59
C GLU A 96 -8.15 -20.09 27.44
N ASN A 97 -7.82 -19.04 26.71
CA ASN A 97 -6.46 -18.69 26.35
C ASN A 97 -6.05 -17.33 26.94
N ASP A 98 -4.77 -17.20 27.26
CA ASP A 98 -4.22 -15.99 27.87
C ASP A 98 -4.09 -14.87 26.84
N LYS A 99 -3.71 -15.20 25.59
CA LYS A 99 -3.58 -14.25 24.47
C LYS A 99 -4.21 -14.80 23.19
N VAL A 100 -4.60 -13.88 22.31
CA VAL A 100 -5.11 -14.20 20.97
C VAL A 100 -4.21 -13.58 19.91
N ILE A 101 -3.75 -14.40 18.97
CA ILE A 101 -3.14 -13.96 17.71
C ILE A 101 -4.22 -14.02 16.63
N PHE A 102 -4.77 -12.87 16.29
CA PHE A 102 -5.82 -12.75 15.29
C PHE A 102 -5.18 -12.46 13.92
N VAL A 103 -5.17 -13.45 13.03
CA VAL A 103 -4.52 -13.34 11.70
C VAL A 103 -5.59 -12.94 10.70
N MET A 104 -5.43 -11.80 10.06
CA MET A 104 -6.41 -11.26 9.11
C MET A 104 -5.72 -10.63 7.88
N GLY A 105 -6.51 -10.33 6.86
CA GLY A 105 -6.00 -9.70 5.64
C GLY A 105 -7.00 -9.68 4.50
N LEU A 106 -6.58 -9.19 3.34
CA LEU A 106 -7.41 -9.15 2.15
C LEU A 106 -7.56 -10.55 1.54
N MET A 107 -8.76 -10.85 1.08
CA MET A 107 -9.03 -12.07 0.32
C MET A 107 -8.37 -12.01 -1.06
N GLU A 108 -8.11 -13.18 -1.64
CA GLU A 108 -7.43 -13.29 -2.95
C GLU A 108 -8.13 -12.48 -4.05
N GLY A 109 -9.47 -12.51 -4.10
CA GLY A 109 -10.26 -11.75 -5.06
C GLY A 109 -10.46 -10.26 -4.72
N LYS A 110 -9.82 -9.73 -3.67
CA LYS A 110 -9.90 -8.31 -3.29
C LYS A 110 -8.64 -7.53 -3.61
N GLU A 111 -7.54 -8.20 -3.87
CA GLU A 111 -6.25 -7.60 -4.16
C GLU A 111 -5.53 -8.43 -5.22
N SER A 112 -5.48 -7.94 -6.46
CA SER A 112 -4.87 -8.60 -7.60
C SER A 112 -4.48 -7.59 -8.67
N GLU A 113 -3.64 -8.01 -9.61
CA GLU A 113 -3.42 -7.30 -10.86
C GLU A 113 -4.68 -7.37 -11.74
N GLY A 114 -4.95 -6.32 -12.51
CA GLY A 114 -5.99 -6.28 -13.55
C GLY A 114 -7.31 -5.65 -13.14
N TYR A 115 -7.46 -5.22 -11.89
CA TYR A 115 -8.59 -4.40 -11.42
C TYR A 115 -8.25 -3.61 -10.17
N ASP A 116 -8.97 -2.52 -9.94
CA ASP A 116 -8.80 -1.68 -8.77
C ASP A 116 -9.69 -2.11 -7.60
N ARG A 117 -9.18 -1.93 -6.39
CA ARG A 117 -10.00 -2.09 -5.18
C ARG A 117 -11.03 -0.97 -5.10
N LYS A 118 -12.26 -1.31 -4.76
CA LYS A 118 -13.37 -0.34 -4.63
C LYS A 118 -13.29 0.50 -3.36
N ASN A 119 -12.57 0.04 -2.34
CA ASN A 119 -12.36 0.72 -1.07
C ASN A 119 -11.13 0.16 -0.35
N LEU A 120 -10.76 0.77 0.77
CA LEU A 120 -9.65 0.36 1.62
C LEU A 120 -10.08 -0.56 2.78
N CYS A 121 -11.31 -1.08 2.78
CA CYS A 121 -11.83 -1.88 3.88
C CYS A 121 -11.29 -3.31 3.88
N LEU A 122 -11.10 -3.85 5.09
CA LEU A 122 -10.95 -5.27 5.33
C LEU A 122 -12.31 -5.98 5.22
N PRO A 123 -12.34 -7.32 4.98
CA PRO A 123 -13.58 -8.08 4.95
C PRO A 123 -14.38 -7.95 6.25
N GLU A 124 -15.71 -7.76 6.12
CA GLU A 124 -16.60 -7.53 7.26
C GLU A 124 -16.66 -8.71 8.22
N ASN A 125 -16.62 -9.95 7.71
CA ASN A 125 -16.61 -11.15 8.55
C ASN A 125 -15.41 -11.21 9.50
N GLN A 126 -14.26 -10.63 9.15
CA GLN A 126 -13.07 -10.56 10.00
C GLN A 126 -13.25 -9.47 11.07
N ILE A 127 -13.71 -8.28 10.65
CA ILE A 127 -13.94 -7.13 11.54
C ILE A 127 -15.02 -7.46 12.59
N ALA A 128 -16.13 -8.06 12.15
CA ALA A 128 -17.24 -8.44 13.03
C ALA A 128 -16.79 -9.44 14.14
N LEU A 129 -16.03 -10.47 13.76
CA LEU A 129 -15.48 -11.42 14.72
C LEU A 129 -14.50 -10.76 15.68
N LEU A 130 -13.57 -9.94 15.16
CA LEU A 130 -12.59 -9.25 16.01
C LEU A 130 -13.26 -8.34 17.04
N ASN A 131 -14.27 -7.57 16.63
CA ASN A 131 -15.02 -6.69 17.53
C ASN A 131 -15.74 -7.48 18.66
N LYS A 132 -16.30 -8.66 18.35
CA LYS A 132 -16.88 -9.55 19.37
C LYS A 132 -15.79 -10.11 20.30
N MET A 133 -14.63 -10.46 19.74
CA MET A 133 -13.53 -11.09 20.48
C MET A 133 -12.88 -10.13 21.48
N VAL A 134 -12.72 -8.86 21.13
CA VAL A 134 -12.22 -7.79 22.03
C VAL A 134 -13.04 -7.70 23.33
N SER A 135 -14.35 -7.95 23.28
CA SER A 135 -15.21 -7.95 24.47
C SER A 135 -14.98 -9.16 25.39
N ILE A 136 -14.28 -10.19 24.92
CA ILE A 136 -14.04 -11.46 25.63
C ILE A 136 -12.60 -11.54 26.13
N ASN A 137 -11.66 -11.17 25.28
CA ASN A 137 -10.23 -11.21 25.57
C ASN A 137 -9.60 -9.90 25.07
N GLN A 138 -8.94 -9.15 25.95
CA GLN A 138 -8.30 -7.89 25.62
C GLN A 138 -6.83 -8.05 25.19
N GLU A 139 -6.24 -9.22 25.43
CA GLU A 139 -4.85 -9.53 25.10
C GLU A 139 -4.74 -10.01 23.63
N ILE A 140 -5.08 -9.11 22.69
CA ILE A 140 -5.13 -9.42 21.25
C ILE A 140 -3.98 -8.77 20.52
N VAL A 141 -3.26 -9.59 19.72
CA VAL A 141 -2.31 -9.16 18.70
C VAL A 141 -2.88 -9.50 17.33
N VAL A 142 -3.06 -8.50 16.50
CA VAL A 142 -3.43 -8.68 15.09
C VAL A 142 -2.19 -8.89 14.24
N VAL A 143 -2.19 -9.96 13.45
CA VAL A 143 -1.21 -10.18 12.37
C VAL A 143 -1.91 -9.90 11.06
N LEU A 144 -1.54 -8.80 10.40
CA LEU A 144 -2.18 -8.31 9.20
C LEU A 144 -1.39 -8.72 7.95
N GLN A 145 -2.08 -9.36 7.00
CA GLN A 145 -1.55 -9.80 5.71
C GLN A 145 -2.26 -9.03 4.58
N SER A 146 -1.65 -7.97 4.10
CA SER A 146 -2.18 -7.11 3.03
C SER A 146 -1.01 -6.61 2.19
N GLY A 147 -1.14 -6.61 0.87
CA GLY A 147 -0.08 -6.12 -0.04
C GLY A 147 0.01 -4.60 -0.09
N SER A 148 -1.04 -3.91 0.35
CA SER A 148 -1.14 -2.46 0.38
C SER A 148 -2.02 -2.01 1.55
N VAL A 149 -2.16 -0.70 1.69
CA VAL A 149 -2.91 -0.01 2.75
C VAL A 149 -4.34 -0.54 2.89
N VAL A 150 -4.79 -0.73 4.13
CA VAL A 150 -6.18 -0.98 4.53
C VAL A 150 -6.54 -0.14 5.75
N LEU A 151 -7.82 0.15 5.93
CA LEU A 151 -8.29 0.85 7.12
C LEU A 151 -8.27 -0.07 8.35
N LEU A 152 -7.92 0.48 9.51
CA LEU A 152 -7.77 -0.25 10.76
C LEU A 152 -8.77 0.26 11.82
N PRO A 153 -10.08 0.03 11.64
CA PRO A 153 -11.09 0.57 12.57
C PRO A 153 -10.98 0.00 13.99
N PHE A 154 -10.29 -1.12 14.14
CA PHE A 154 -10.04 -1.81 15.41
C PHE A 154 -8.77 -1.38 16.15
N GLU A 155 -8.00 -0.48 15.57
CA GLU A 155 -6.64 -0.13 16.05
C GLU A 155 -6.62 0.19 17.55
N LYS A 156 -7.60 0.95 18.04
CA LYS A 156 -7.70 1.34 19.46
C LYS A 156 -8.10 0.20 20.39
N ASN A 157 -8.63 -0.88 19.85
CA ASN A 157 -9.26 -1.97 20.61
C ASN A 157 -8.34 -3.19 20.79
N VAL A 158 -7.16 -3.19 20.18
CA VAL A 158 -6.19 -4.29 20.27
C VAL A 158 -4.86 -3.79 20.80
N LYS A 159 -4.11 -4.62 21.51
CA LYS A 159 -2.83 -4.23 22.12
C LYS A 159 -1.63 -4.32 21.17
N GLY A 160 -1.68 -5.18 20.17
CA GLY A 160 -0.58 -5.38 19.24
C GLY A 160 -1.06 -5.45 17.78
N ILE A 161 -0.26 -4.89 16.86
CA ILE A 161 -0.48 -5.01 15.41
C ILE A 161 0.86 -5.24 14.73
N VAL A 162 0.96 -6.36 14.01
CA VAL A 162 2.12 -6.74 13.19
C VAL A 162 1.69 -6.82 11.75
N LEU A 163 2.21 -5.95 10.90
CA LEU A 163 1.97 -5.95 9.47
C LEU A 163 3.06 -6.79 8.77
N THR A 164 2.66 -7.86 8.13
CA THR A 164 3.58 -8.73 7.42
C THR A 164 3.68 -8.42 5.94
N TYR A 165 2.78 -7.60 5.40
CA TYR A 165 2.61 -7.47 3.96
C TYR A 165 2.42 -8.86 3.30
N LEU A 166 2.88 -9.01 2.06
CA LEU A 166 2.99 -10.30 1.36
C LEU A 166 4.45 -10.78 1.46
N ALA A 167 4.83 -11.32 2.63
CA ALA A 167 6.23 -11.54 2.99
C ALA A 167 6.89 -12.77 2.34
N GLY A 168 6.27 -13.36 1.32
CA GLY A 168 6.82 -14.46 0.54
C GLY A 168 6.83 -15.82 1.24
N ALA A 169 7.56 -16.77 0.67
CA ALA A 169 7.51 -18.18 1.05
C ALA A 169 7.91 -18.48 2.52
N ARG A 170 8.60 -17.56 3.19
CA ARG A 170 9.05 -17.72 4.59
C ARG A 170 8.33 -16.79 5.57
N SER A 171 7.15 -16.29 5.19
CA SER A 171 6.36 -15.35 5.98
C SER A 171 6.01 -15.89 7.37
N GLY A 172 5.59 -17.15 7.48
CA GLY A 172 5.22 -17.77 8.74
C GLY A 172 6.40 -17.87 9.73
N SER A 173 7.57 -18.34 9.26
CA SER A 173 8.79 -18.43 10.09
C SER A 173 9.30 -17.05 10.51
N ALA A 174 9.27 -16.06 9.62
CA ALA A 174 9.70 -14.71 9.92
C ALA A 174 8.79 -14.06 10.98
N THR A 175 7.46 -14.15 10.77
CA THR A 175 6.46 -13.60 11.70
C THR A 175 6.58 -14.25 13.08
N ALA A 176 6.65 -15.58 13.16
CA ALA A 176 6.81 -16.30 14.43
C ALA A 176 8.09 -15.89 15.17
N SER A 177 9.20 -15.68 14.42
CA SER A 177 10.47 -15.22 15.00
C SER A 177 10.36 -13.83 15.64
N ILE A 178 9.59 -12.92 15.02
CA ILE A 178 9.32 -11.59 15.57
C ILE A 178 8.40 -11.71 16.78
N LEU A 179 7.27 -12.42 16.66
CA LEU A 179 6.30 -12.57 17.77
C LEU A 179 6.95 -13.11 19.04
N TYR A 180 7.94 -14.01 18.94
CA TYR A 180 8.69 -14.55 20.09
C TYR A 180 9.99 -13.80 20.41
N GLY A 181 10.21 -12.62 19.84
CA GLY A 181 11.40 -11.80 20.14
C GLY A 181 12.74 -12.39 19.71
N LYS A 182 12.75 -13.45 18.87
CA LYS A 182 14.00 -14.01 18.32
C LYS A 182 14.57 -13.14 17.20
N THR A 183 13.76 -12.27 16.67
CA THR A 183 14.14 -11.20 15.75
C THR A 183 13.49 -9.91 16.25
N CYS A 184 14.28 -8.90 16.51
CA CYS A 184 13.80 -7.57 16.81
C CYS A 184 13.18 -6.97 15.54
N PRO A 185 11.91 -6.51 15.55
CA PRO A 185 11.27 -5.91 14.39
C PRO A 185 12.01 -4.64 13.96
N SER A 186 12.15 -4.47 12.65
CA SER A 186 12.91 -3.36 12.08
C SER A 186 12.41 -2.91 10.71
N GLY A 187 11.25 -3.41 10.29
CA GLY A 187 10.56 -2.91 9.11
C GLY A 187 9.98 -1.52 9.38
N LYS A 188 9.93 -0.70 8.34
CA LYS A 188 9.29 0.62 8.35
C LYS A 188 8.26 0.67 7.23
N LEU A 189 7.20 1.44 7.42
CA LEU A 189 6.19 1.67 6.38
C LEU A 189 6.81 2.42 5.21
N ALA A 190 6.72 1.85 4.02
CA ALA A 190 7.10 2.49 2.76
C ALA A 190 5.93 3.30 2.14
N GLU A 191 4.86 3.46 2.87
CA GLU A 191 3.63 4.16 2.47
C GLU A 191 2.97 4.80 3.71
N THR A 192 2.07 5.76 3.48
CA THR A 192 1.31 6.41 4.55
C THR A 192 -0.05 5.73 4.70
N TRP A 193 -0.44 5.38 5.92
CA TRP A 193 -1.70 4.72 6.22
C TRP A 193 -2.75 5.75 6.66
N PRO A 194 -3.83 5.96 5.90
CA PRO A 194 -4.88 6.92 6.22
C PRO A 194 -5.74 6.45 7.40
N LYS A 195 -6.41 7.38 8.07
CA LYS A 195 -7.47 7.07 9.05
C LYS A 195 -8.80 6.78 8.37
N ARG A 196 -9.07 7.45 7.27
CA ARG A 196 -10.29 7.36 6.48
C ARG A 196 -9.92 7.30 5.01
N GLU A 197 -10.79 6.76 4.21
CA GLU A 197 -10.59 6.67 2.76
C GLU A 197 -10.52 8.06 2.11
N GLU A 198 -11.31 9.00 2.63
CA GLU A 198 -11.33 10.40 2.19
C GLU A 198 -10.01 11.16 2.44
N ASP A 199 -9.18 10.65 3.34
CA ASP A 199 -7.86 11.22 3.62
C ASP A 199 -6.81 10.87 2.52
N VAL A 200 -7.17 10.05 1.53
CA VAL A 200 -6.28 9.72 0.40
C VAL A 200 -6.28 10.88 -0.61
N PRO A 201 -5.11 11.38 -1.04
CA PRO A 201 -5.04 12.58 -1.90
C PRO A 201 -5.74 12.42 -3.25
N SER A 202 -5.85 11.20 -3.77
CA SER A 202 -6.54 10.89 -5.04
C SER A 202 -8.03 10.55 -4.87
N TYR A 203 -8.60 10.60 -3.66
CA TYR A 203 -9.94 10.11 -3.34
C TYR A 203 -11.04 10.60 -4.30
N LEU A 204 -11.03 11.88 -4.68
CA LEU A 204 -12.03 12.46 -5.58
C LEU A 204 -11.85 12.07 -7.05
N TRP A 205 -10.66 11.64 -7.44
CA TRP A 205 -10.31 11.44 -8.86
C TRP A 205 -9.89 10.01 -9.20
N PHE A 206 -9.66 9.17 -8.20
CA PHE A 206 -9.34 7.77 -8.42
C PHE A 206 -10.54 7.06 -9.04
N ASN A 207 -10.31 6.41 -10.17
CA ASN A 207 -11.29 5.61 -10.91
C ASN A 207 -12.59 6.35 -11.30
N ASN A 208 -12.55 7.69 -11.40
CA ASN A 208 -13.70 8.49 -11.82
C ASN A 208 -13.95 8.47 -13.32
N ASP A 209 -12.91 8.19 -14.12
CA ASP A 209 -13.01 8.03 -15.57
C ASP A 209 -12.16 6.84 -16.00
N LEU A 210 -12.77 5.84 -16.61
CA LEU A 210 -12.10 4.60 -17.04
C LEU A 210 -11.09 4.81 -18.17
N TYR A 211 -11.12 5.97 -18.84
CA TYR A 211 -10.29 6.25 -20.01
C TYR A 211 -9.16 7.22 -19.74
N GLU A 212 -9.36 8.17 -18.84
CA GLU A 212 -8.36 9.20 -18.54
C GLU A 212 -8.25 9.43 -17.04
N THR A 213 -7.22 8.88 -16.42
CA THR A 213 -6.93 9.12 -15.02
C THR A 213 -6.35 10.51 -14.81
N GLN A 214 -6.95 11.30 -13.94
CA GLN A 214 -6.52 12.64 -13.60
C GLN A 214 -5.73 12.62 -12.29
N TYR A 215 -4.42 12.82 -12.37
CA TYR A 215 -3.52 12.94 -11.20
C TYR A 215 -3.51 14.38 -10.67
N ARG A 216 -4.66 14.83 -10.13
CA ARG A 216 -4.82 16.23 -9.68
C ARG A 216 -3.99 16.54 -8.44
N GLU A 217 -3.67 15.55 -7.64
CA GLU A 217 -2.76 15.67 -6.50
C GLU A 217 -1.32 15.98 -6.90
N CYS A 218 -0.94 15.74 -8.15
CA CYS A 218 0.37 16.03 -8.74
C CYS A 218 1.53 15.46 -7.89
N ILE A 219 2.42 16.32 -7.36
CA ILE A 219 3.55 15.93 -6.52
C ILE A 219 3.12 15.53 -5.10
N PHE A 220 1.89 15.88 -4.69
CA PHE A 220 1.39 15.63 -3.33
C PHE A 220 0.82 14.23 -3.19
N THR A 221 1.66 13.21 -3.38
CA THR A 221 1.33 11.80 -3.23
C THR A 221 1.92 11.22 -1.96
N GLY A 222 1.24 10.24 -1.35
CA GLY A 222 1.71 9.59 -0.13
C GLY A 222 2.07 10.59 0.97
N TYR A 223 3.19 10.38 1.66
CA TYR A 223 3.62 11.24 2.77
C TYR A 223 3.76 12.72 2.42
N ARG A 224 4.09 13.03 1.14
CA ARG A 224 4.22 14.41 0.68
C ARG A 224 2.94 15.20 0.84
N TYR A 225 1.81 14.55 0.58
CA TYR A 225 0.49 15.13 0.84
C TYR A 225 0.22 15.31 2.32
N TYR A 226 0.34 14.26 3.12
CA TYR A 226 0.00 14.29 4.54
C TYR A 226 0.83 15.33 5.29
N ASP A 227 2.11 15.41 4.99
CA ASP A 227 3.05 16.37 5.57
C ASP A 227 2.73 17.79 5.12
N SER A 228 2.64 18.06 3.81
CA SER A 228 2.46 19.43 3.26
C SER A 228 1.09 20.04 3.53
N PHE A 229 0.07 19.23 3.80
CA PHE A 229 -1.28 19.69 4.14
C PHE A 229 -1.65 19.44 5.61
N HIS A 230 -0.70 18.96 6.42
CA HIS A 230 -0.86 18.68 7.84
C HIS A 230 -2.03 17.74 8.15
N VAL A 231 -2.29 16.78 7.25
CA VAL A 231 -3.30 15.74 7.44
C VAL A 231 -2.71 14.63 8.29
N LYS A 232 -3.30 14.38 9.46
CA LYS A 232 -2.78 13.39 10.40
C LYS A 232 -3.16 11.97 9.98
N PRO A 233 -2.23 11.13 9.53
CA PRO A 233 -2.51 9.74 9.14
C PRO A 233 -2.77 8.84 10.36
N GLN A 234 -3.17 7.59 10.13
CA GLN A 234 -3.17 6.53 11.14
C GLN A 234 -1.73 6.16 11.50
N TYR A 235 -0.92 5.88 10.48
CA TYR A 235 0.53 5.68 10.62
C TYR A 235 1.25 6.43 9.49
N PRO A 236 2.25 7.25 9.82
CA PRO A 236 3.00 8.00 8.82
C PRO A 236 3.98 7.11 8.04
N PHE A 237 4.45 7.60 6.91
CA PHE A 237 5.58 7.02 6.18
C PHE A 237 6.82 6.91 7.10
N GLY A 238 7.57 5.83 7.00
CA GLY A 238 8.73 5.55 7.83
C GLY A 238 8.39 5.00 9.21
N TYR A 239 7.11 4.92 9.59
CA TYR A 239 6.72 4.41 10.91
C TYR A 239 6.99 2.91 11.05
N GLY A 240 7.42 2.52 12.23
CA GLY A 240 7.59 1.15 12.65
C GLY A 240 8.28 1.11 14.01
N LEU A 241 7.74 0.29 14.92
CA LEU A 241 8.25 0.09 16.26
C LEU A 241 9.35 -0.97 16.29
N SER A 242 10.11 -0.97 17.37
CA SER A 242 11.13 -1.96 17.69
C SER A 242 10.92 -2.50 19.10
N TYR A 243 11.61 -3.58 19.48
CA TYR A 243 11.69 -4.04 20.86
C TYR A 243 12.79 -3.32 21.66
N THR A 244 13.50 -2.37 21.01
CA THR A 244 14.48 -1.49 21.62
C THR A 244 14.19 -0.04 21.26
N PHE A 245 14.99 0.89 21.82
CA PHE A 245 14.82 2.33 21.60
C PHE A 245 16.09 2.93 21.00
N PHE A 246 15.90 3.91 20.12
CA PHE A 246 17.03 4.61 19.51
C PHE A 246 16.93 6.11 19.79
N GLN A 247 18.07 6.69 20.16
CA GLN A 247 18.22 8.12 20.40
C GLN A 247 19.09 8.74 19.31
N TYR A 248 18.55 9.69 18.59
CA TYR A 248 19.27 10.54 17.64
C TYR A 248 19.97 11.64 18.43
N GLN A 249 21.29 11.64 18.49
CA GLN A 249 22.07 12.51 19.39
C GLN A 249 22.55 13.77 18.70
N SER A 250 23.15 13.65 17.52
CA SER A 250 23.71 14.77 16.77
C SER A 250 23.64 14.53 15.27
N MET A 251 23.62 15.63 14.52
CA MET A 251 23.79 15.64 13.07
C MET A 251 24.73 16.76 12.70
N PHE A 252 25.63 16.49 11.76
CA PHE A 252 26.56 17.46 11.19
C PHE A 252 26.66 17.23 9.68
N ILE A 253 26.69 18.30 8.89
CA ILE A 253 26.66 18.24 7.43
C ILE A 253 27.87 18.99 6.87
N GLU A 254 28.64 18.28 6.06
CA GLU A 254 29.70 18.86 5.23
C GLU A 254 29.25 18.87 3.78
N LYS A 255 29.44 20.02 3.10
CA LYS A 255 29.15 20.13 1.69
C LYS A 255 30.40 19.82 0.89
N GLU A 256 30.31 18.85 0.04
CA GLU A 256 31.31 18.56 -0.98
C GLU A 256 30.86 19.02 -2.37
N LYS A 257 31.65 18.74 -3.40
CA LYS A 257 31.41 19.28 -4.75
C LYS A 257 30.04 18.88 -5.32
N ASP A 258 29.66 17.60 -5.18
CA ASP A 258 28.49 17.00 -5.82
C ASP A 258 27.61 16.21 -4.85
N HIS A 259 27.92 16.22 -3.55
CA HIS A 259 27.15 15.54 -2.52
C HIS A 259 27.25 16.24 -1.15
N LEU A 260 26.35 15.85 -0.25
CA LEU A 260 26.39 16.19 1.17
C LEU A 260 26.90 14.97 1.94
N CYS A 261 27.95 15.15 2.77
CA CYS A 261 28.35 14.19 3.78
C CYS A 261 27.54 14.48 5.04
N ILE A 262 26.57 13.62 5.35
CA ILE A 262 25.67 13.79 6.48
C ILE A 262 26.10 12.80 7.56
N HIS A 263 26.67 13.33 8.64
CA HIS A 263 27.09 12.59 9.82
C HIS A 263 25.93 12.56 10.80
N VAL A 264 25.50 11.37 11.23
CA VAL A 264 24.46 11.21 12.24
C VAL A 264 24.96 10.28 13.32
N THR A 265 24.92 10.74 14.57
CA THR A 265 25.21 9.90 15.73
C THR A 265 23.90 9.39 16.32
N ILE A 266 23.79 8.06 16.41
CA ILE A 266 22.63 7.36 16.96
C ILE A 266 23.07 6.35 18.02
N LYS A 267 22.27 6.23 19.09
CA LYS A 267 22.50 5.29 20.19
C LYS A 267 21.32 4.36 20.38
N ASN A 268 21.57 3.07 20.59
CA ASN A 268 20.57 2.14 21.11
C ASN A 268 20.50 2.29 22.64
N THR A 269 19.38 2.78 23.15
CA THR A 269 19.16 3.03 24.58
C THR A 269 18.33 1.95 25.27
N GLY A 270 18.00 0.87 24.56
CA GLY A 270 17.26 -0.26 25.12
C GLY A 270 18.15 -1.48 25.37
N GLU A 271 17.53 -2.58 25.77
CA GLU A 271 18.19 -3.76 26.33
C GLU A 271 18.50 -4.87 25.29
N VAL A 272 18.02 -4.72 24.05
CA VAL A 272 18.22 -5.72 23.00
C VAL A 272 18.86 -5.13 21.76
N GLU A 273 19.61 -5.96 21.01
CA GLU A 273 20.09 -5.58 19.69
C GLU A 273 18.92 -5.22 18.79
N GLY A 274 19.02 -4.09 18.08
CA GLY A 274 18.00 -3.64 17.15
C GLY A 274 18.58 -3.03 15.89
N LYS A 275 17.71 -2.83 14.92
CA LYS A 275 18.05 -2.13 13.67
C LYS A 275 17.12 -0.96 13.49
N GLU A 276 17.71 0.21 13.23
CA GLU A 276 16.98 1.43 12.91
C GLU A 276 17.16 1.82 11.43
N ILE A 277 16.17 2.43 10.84
CA ILE A 277 16.28 3.11 9.55
C ILE A 277 16.32 4.61 9.83
N VAL A 278 17.46 5.21 9.56
CA VAL A 278 17.66 6.65 9.66
C VAL A 278 17.25 7.28 8.35
N GLU A 279 16.25 8.15 8.38
CA GLU A 279 15.70 8.83 7.20
C GLU A 279 16.17 10.28 7.18
N ILE A 280 16.61 10.74 6.00
CA ILE A 280 17.09 12.11 5.76
C ILE A 280 16.11 12.81 4.80
N TYR A 281 15.63 13.95 5.23
CA TYR A 281 14.70 14.78 4.47
C TYR A 281 15.28 16.14 4.20
N ALA A 282 14.87 16.73 3.09
CA ALA A 282 15.19 18.12 2.73
C ALA A 282 13.94 18.95 2.55
N SER A 283 14.04 20.21 2.97
CA SER A 283 13.05 21.26 2.74
C SER A 283 13.73 22.48 2.13
N LEU A 284 13.03 23.20 1.27
CA LEU A 284 13.46 24.51 0.77
C LEU A 284 12.33 25.53 0.96
N PRO A 285 12.19 26.15 2.16
CA PRO A 285 11.09 27.06 2.48
C PRO A 285 11.01 28.29 1.56
N SER A 286 12.14 28.71 0.99
CA SER A 286 12.25 29.86 0.08
C SER A 286 12.07 29.48 -1.39
N SER A 287 11.63 28.24 -1.69
CA SER A 287 11.46 27.80 -3.08
C SER A 287 10.51 28.69 -3.86
N ARG A 288 10.86 28.93 -5.13
CA ARG A 288 10.06 29.71 -6.08
C ARG A 288 9.14 28.87 -6.95
N ILE A 289 9.22 27.56 -6.77
CA ILE A 289 8.34 26.57 -7.40
C ILE A 289 7.55 25.82 -6.31
N VAL A 290 6.47 25.15 -6.68
CA VAL A 290 5.74 24.31 -5.75
C VAL A 290 6.58 23.08 -5.40
N ARG A 291 6.86 22.89 -4.11
CA ARG A 291 7.53 21.74 -3.53
C ARG A 291 6.72 21.17 -2.36
N CYS A 292 6.99 19.95 -2.01
CA CYS A 292 6.53 19.35 -0.76
C CYS A 292 7.30 19.94 0.42
N ASP A 293 6.71 19.95 1.60
CA ASP A 293 7.36 20.53 2.78
C ASP A 293 8.63 19.75 3.17
N HIS A 294 8.60 18.42 3.06
CA HIS A 294 9.79 17.56 3.19
C HIS A 294 9.86 16.56 2.03
N GLU A 295 11.05 16.35 1.51
CA GLU A 295 11.36 15.34 0.48
C GLU A 295 12.42 14.38 1.03
N LEU A 296 12.13 13.07 1.04
CA LEU A 296 13.12 12.06 1.42
C LEU A 296 14.24 12.05 0.39
N ILE A 297 15.48 12.33 0.84
CA ILE A 297 16.65 12.43 -0.04
C ILE A 297 17.64 11.28 0.14
N ASP A 298 17.64 10.64 1.33
CA ASP A 298 18.48 9.48 1.60
C ASP A 298 17.96 8.70 2.82
N PHE A 299 18.41 7.46 2.99
CA PHE A 299 18.17 6.66 4.18
C PHE A 299 19.21 5.55 4.31
N ILE A 300 19.42 5.11 5.55
CA ILE A 300 20.32 3.98 5.83
C ILE A 300 19.77 3.12 6.97
N LYS A 301 19.89 1.79 6.85
CA LYS A 301 19.58 0.84 7.92
C LYS A 301 20.84 0.46 8.69
N VAL A 302 20.85 0.73 9.98
CA VAL A 302 21.98 0.47 10.89
C VAL A 302 21.60 -0.55 11.95
N SER A 303 22.53 -1.44 12.34
CA SER A 303 22.39 -2.35 13.49
C SER A 303 23.18 -1.82 14.65
N LEU A 304 22.60 -1.83 15.86
CA LEU A 304 23.26 -1.42 17.11
C LEU A 304 22.97 -2.44 18.22
N GLN A 305 24.05 -2.79 18.94
CA GLN A 305 23.96 -3.56 20.19
C GLN A 305 23.35 -2.69 21.31
N PRO A 306 22.86 -3.27 22.42
CA PRO A 306 22.49 -2.49 23.60
C PRO A 306 23.61 -1.52 24.01
N ASP A 307 23.25 -0.29 24.36
CA ASP A 307 24.13 0.82 24.68
C ASP A 307 25.14 1.26 23.61
N GLU A 308 25.17 0.60 22.46
CA GLU A 308 26.06 0.99 21.36
C GLU A 308 25.64 2.37 20.81
N GLU A 309 26.66 3.24 20.73
CA GLU A 309 26.62 4.53 20.06
C GLU A 309 27.42 4.43 18.77
N LYS A 310 26.86 4.94 17.67
CA LYS A 310 27.49 4.82 16.35
C LYS A 310 27.27 6.07 15.52
N GLU A 311 28.35 6.59 14.98
CA GLU A 311 28.32 7.56 13.91
C GLU A 311 28.11 6.84 12.58
N ILE A 312 27.16 7.31 11.79
CA ILE A 312 26.90 6.87 10.42
C ILE A 312 27.10 8.06 9.48
N ILE A 313 27.64 7.79 8.32
CA ILE A 313 27.88 8.81 7.30
C ILE A 313 27.12 8.44 6.04
N LEU A 314 26.24 9.35 5.59
CA LEU A 314 25.55 9.23 4.32
C LEU A 314 26.21 10.20 3.31
N HIS A 315 26.53 9.68 2.13
CA HIS A 315 27.04 10.47 1.00
C HIS A 315 25.88 10.74 0.03
N THR A 316 25.06 11.73 0.37
CA THR A 316 23.82 12.05 -0.35
C THR A 316 24.11 12.92 -1.57
N PRO A 317 23.93 12.42 -2.80
CA PRO A 317 24.19 13.18 -4.02
C PRO A 317 23.29 14.41 -4.12
N LEU A 318 23.83 15.56 -4.52
CA LEU A 318 23.04 16.79 -4.73
C LEU A 318 21.95 16.62 -5.79
N LYS A 319 22.10 15.67 -6.72
CA LYS A 319 21.05 15.30 -7.69
C LYS A 319 19.73 14.85 -7.04
N ASN A 320 19.76 14.34 -5.80
CA ASN A 320 18.54 13.95 -5.06
C ASN A 320 17.70 15.16 -4.63
N LEU A 321 18.25 16.37 -4.71
CA LEU A 321 17.60 17.65 -4.43
C LEU A 321 17.16 18.38 -5.72
N GLU A 322 17.55 17.87 -6.88
CA GLU A 322 17.22 18.46 -8.18
C GLU A 322 15.75 18.14 -8.55
N TYR A 323 15.17 19.04 -9.31
CA TYR A 323 13.91 18.82 -9.99
C TYR A 323 14.07 19.00 -11.51
N TYR A 324 13.17 18.41 -12.29
CA TYR A 324 13.21 18.54 -13.74
C TYR A 324 12.57 19.86 -14.19
N ASP A 325 13.37 20.75 -14.75
CA ASP A 325 12.90 22.00 -15.33
C ASP A 325 12.45 21.77 -16.79
N VAL A 326 11.15 21.83 -17.02
CA VAL A 326 10.54 21.56 -18.33
C VAL A 326 10.95 22.60 -19.41
N LYS A 327 11.30 23.83 -19.01
CA LYS A 327 11.74 24.88 -19.93
C LYS A 327 13.19 24.67 -20.39
N GLN A 328 14.05 24.31 -19.42
CA GLN A 328 15.45 24.00 -19.66
C GLN A 328 15.66 22.56 -20.16
N LYS A 329 14.65 21.69 -20.04
CA LYS A 329 14.69 20.26 -20.39
C LYS A 329 15.83 19.50 -19.71
N LYS A 330 16.11 19.81 -18.46
CA LYS A 330 17.14 19.17 -17.63
C LYS A 330 16.81 19.23 -16.15
N TYR A 331 17.48 18.40 -15.38
CA TYR A 331 17.44 18.49 -13.91
C TYR A 331 18.29 19.68 -13.45
N VAL A 332 17.79 20.41 -12.47
CA VAL A 332 18.44 21.60 -11.90
C VAL A 332 18.27 21.61 -10.38
N LEU A 333 19.33 22.03 -9.69
CA LEU A 333 19.31 22.36 -8.28
C LEU A 333 18.86 23.82 -8.12
N GLU A 334 17.86 24.08 -7.27
CA GLU A 334 17.43 25.45 -6.95
C GLU A 334 18.39 26.07 -5.95
N ASP A 335 18.75 27.36 -6.17
CA ASP A 335 19.57 28.12 -5.21
C ASP A 335 18.78 28.44 -3.96
N GLY A 336 19.36 28.21 -2.78
CA GLY A 336 18.69 28.57 -1.53
C GLY A 336 19.23 27.92 -0.27
N LEU A 337 18.59 28.30 0.86
CA LEU A 337 18.88 27.76 2.16
C LEU A 337 17.99 26.54 2.42
N TYR A 338 18.58 25.35 2.28
CA TYR A 338 17.92 24.09 2.56
C TYR A 338 17.95 23.77 4.04
N VAL A 339 16.86 23.20 4.56
CA VAL A 339 16.79 22.59 5.88
C VAL A 339 16.87 21.09 5.71
N ILE A 340 17.95 20.48 6.14
CA ILE A 340 18.12 19.03 6.17
C ILE A 340 17.66 18.52 7.53
N SER A 341 16.77 17.56 7.54
CA SER A 341 16.17 16.98 8.73
C SER A 341 16.43 15.48 8.78
N CYS A 342 16.64 14.96 9.98
CA CYS A 342 16.91 13.55 10.22
C CYS A 342 15.99 13.00 11.32
N GLY A 343 15.47 11.80 11.11
CA GLY A 343 14.62 11.16 12.09
C GLY A 343 14.27 9.71 11.76
N ARG A 344 13.40 9.14 12.60
CA ARG A 344 12.95 7.74 12.45
C ARG A 344 11.79 7.56 11.50
N CYS A 345 11.05 8.63 11.20
CA CYS A 345 9.96 8.71 10.25
C CYS A 345 9.60 10.17 10.01
N ILE A 346 8.77 10.45 9.00
CA ILE A 346 8.40 11.83 8.61
C ILE A 346 7.79 12.66 9.75
N ASP A 347 6.99 12.05 10.65
CA ASP A 347 6.39 12.74 11.80
C ASP A 347 7.36 12.93 12.99
N HIS A 348 8.55 12.35 12.94
CA HIS A 348 9.54 12.38 14.02
C HIS A 348 10.94 12.70 13.50
N LEU A 349 11.11 13.95 13.06
CA LEU A 349 12.37 14.52 12.61
C LEU A 349 13.08 15.18 13.82
N SER A 350 14.00 14.43 14.43
CA SER A 350 14.62 14.79 15.70
C SER A 350 15.73 15.82 15.57
N LEU A 351 16.45 15.83 14.43
CA LEU A 351 17.60 16.69 14.19
C LEU A 351 17.40 17.51 12.92
N LYS A 352 17.88 18.76 12.92
CA LYS A 352 17.79 19.67 11.78
C LYS A 352 19.05 20.51 11.67
N GLN A 353 19.49 20.76 10.44
CA GLN A 353 20.59 21.68 10.11
C GLN A 353 20.33 22.40 8.80
N GLU A 354 20.64 23.67 8.77
CA GLU A 354 20.57 24.48 7.55
C GLU A 354 21.86 24.38 6.74
N VAL A 355 21.71 24.32 5.42
CA VAL A 355 22.83 24.35 4.47
C VAL A 355 22.49 25.17 3.24
N HIS A 356 23.34 26.14 2.89
CA HIS A 356 23.17 26.91 1.65
C HIS A 356 23.74 26.12 0.47
N LEU A 357 22.88 25.87 -0.52
CA LEU A 357 23.29 25.22 -1.78
C LEU A 357 23.17 26.22 -2.92
N ALA A 358 24.29 26.50 -3.56
CA ALA A 358 24.31 27.33 -4.77
C ALA A 358 23.73 26.51 -5.94
N GLY A 359 22.83 27.12 -6.64
CA GLY A 359 22.12 26.49 -7.75
C GLY A 359 21.61 27.52 -8.76
N THR A 360 20.52 27.19 -9.43
CA THR A 360 19.88 28.10 -10.40
C THR A 360 18.78 28.88 -9.70
N MET A 361 18.81 30.21 -9.82
CA MET A 361 17.73 31.06 -9.37
C MET A 361 16.54 30.90 -10.32
N GLN A 362 15.46 30.31 -9.85
CA GLN A 362 14.27 30.07 -10.65
C GLN A 362 13.34 31.29 -10.72
N PRO A 363 12.65 31.53 -11.84
CA PRO A 363 11.51 32.44 -11.85
C PRO A 363 10.39 31.86 -10.98
N TYR A 364 9.52 32.73 -10.44
CA TYR A 364 8.34 32.26 -9.73
C TYR A 364 7.46 31.39 -10.64
N SER A 365 6.95 30.30 -10.06
CA SER A 365 6.01 29.41 -10.75
C SER A 365 4.67 30.12 -10.99
N THR A 366 4.01 29.77 -12.08
CA THR A 366 2.59 30.07 -12.31
C THR A 366 1.68 29.09 -11.59
N ILE A 367 2.20 27.95 -11.16
CA ILE A 367 1.51 26.98 -10.31
C ILE A 367 1.80 27.37 -8.89
N LEU A 368 0.75 27.57 -8.11
CA LEU A 368 0.81 28.01 -6.72
C LEU A 368 0.29 26.91 -5.78
N LYS A 369 0.82 26.84 -4.55
CA LYS A 369 0.38 25.84 -3.55
C LYS A 369 -1.12 26.00 -3.21
N GLU A 370 -1.65 27.20 -3.29
CA GLU A 370 -3.06 27.54 -3.04
C GLU A 370 -4.04 26.95 -4.07
N MET A 371 -3.54 26.47 -5.22
CA MET A 371 -4.35 25.69 -6.19
C MET A 371 -4.75 24.33 -5.65
N PHE A 372 -4.07 23.88 -4.62
CA PHE A 372 -4.31 22.64 -3.88
C PHE A 372 -4.83 23.01 -2.49
N TYR A 373 -6.07 22.69 -2.17
CA TYR A 373 -6.66 23.08 -0.89
C TYR A 373 -7.50 21.97 -0.27
N LEU A 374 -7.63 22.01 1.05
CA LEU A 374 -8.51 21.10 1.77
C LEU A 374 -9.91 21.72 1.91
N LYS A 375 -10.93 20.95 1.55
CA LYS A 375 -12.31 21.23 1.86
C LYS A 375 -12.91 20.03 2.57
N ASP A 376 -13.44 20.23 3.77
CA ASP A 376 -13.94 19.16 4.66
C ASP A 376 -12.90 18.05 4.92
N GLY A 377 -11.61 18.42 4.91
CA GLY A 377 -10.48 17.50 5.09
C GLY A 377 -10.08 16.70 3.84
N ILE A 378 -10.71 16.94 2.70
CA ILE A 378 -10.46 16.27 1.42
C ILE A 378 -9.69 17.21 0.51
N LEU A 379 -8.69 16.68 -0.21
CA LEU A 379 -7.93 17.45 -1.19
C LEU A 379 -8.80 17.82 -2.40
N HIS A 380 -8.78 19.09 -2.75
CA HIS A 380 -9.42 19.63 -3.93
C HIS A 380 -8.43 20.37 -4.83
N VAL A 381 -8.62 20.19 -6.13
CA VAL A 381 -8.00 20.99 -7.20
C VAL A 381 -9.09 21.25 -8.23
N ASP A 382 -9.55 22.48 -8.34
CA ASP A 382 -10.62 22.83 -9.28
C ASP A 382 -10.15 22.74 -10.74
N ASP A 383 -11.11 22.75 -11.67
CA ASP A 383 -10.83 22.60 -13.10
C ASP A 383 -9.96 23.71 -13.69
N ALA A 384 -10.09 24.94 -13.19
CA ALA A 384 -9.30 26.08 -13.65
C ALA A 384 -7.84 25.93 -13.22
N SER A 385 -7.62 25.55 -11.96
CA SER A 385 -6.32 25.25 -11.40
C SER A 385 -5.67 24.07 -12.13
N TYR A 386 -6.41 22.97 -12.30
CA TYR A 386 -5.87 21.77 -12.96
C TYR A 386 -5.53 22.02 -14.45
N LYS A 387 -6.37 22.79 -15.17
CA LYS A 387 -6.05 23.24 -16.53
C LYS A 387 -4.76 24.06 -16.59
N THR A 388 -4.51 24.91 -15.59
CA THR A 388 -3.28 25.70 -15.48
C THR A 388 -2.06 24.78 -15.27
N ILE A 389 -2.21 23.78 -14.40
CA ILE A 389 -1.17 22.77 -14.10
C ILE A 389 -0.84 21.95 -15.34
N LEU A 390 -1.84 21.46 -16.06
CA LEU A 390 -1.69 20.69 -17.28
C LEU A 390 -1.14 21.51 -18.45
N ASN A 391 -1.36 22.82 -18.45
CA ASN A 391 -1.06 23.72 -19.56
C ASN A 391 -1.74 23.31 -20.90
N HIS A 392 -2.87 22.65 -20.82
CA HIS A 392 -3.74 22.30 -21.95
C HIS A 392 -5.19 22.11 -21.50
N ALA A 393 -6.10 21.87 -22.45
CA ALA A 393 -7.50 21.64 -22.14
C ALA A 393 -7.69 20.36 -21.31
N LEU A 394 -8.68 20.37 -20.42
CA LEU A 394 -9.08 19.17 -19.70
C LEU A 394 -9.58 18.08 -20.65
N PRO A 395 -9.36 16.81 -20.31
CA PRO A 395 -9.90 15.70 -21.06
C PRO A 395 -11.44 15.80 -21.10
N LYS A 396 -12.04 15.29 -22.17
CA LYS A 396 -13.49 15.22 -22.27
C LYS A 396 -13.98 14.05 -21.43
N ALA A 397 -15.13 14.24 -20.78
CA ALA A 397 -15.78 13.16 -20.06
C ALA A 397 -16.00 11.95 -20.99
N HIS A 398 -15.75 10.77 -20.46
CA HIS A 398 -15.94 9.51 -21.17
C HIS A 398 -17.39 9.36 -21.67
N GLN A 399 -17.51 8.88 -22.89
CA GLN A 399 -18.80 8.49 -23.48
C GLN A 399 -18.81 6.99 -23.70
N THR A 400 -19.72 6.30 -23.02
CA THR A 400 -19.87 4.85 -23.13
C THR A 400 -20.35 4.38 -24.50
N TYR A 401 -20.88 5.28 -25.32
CA TYR A 401 -21.36 5.01 -26.68
C TYR A 401 -20.97 6.15 -27.64
N PRO A 402 -20.53 5.87 -28.88
CA PRO A 402 -20.36 4.56 -29.48
C PRO A 402 -19.28 3.71 -28.87
N PHE A 403 -19.44 2.38 -28.87
CA PHE A 403 -18.45 1.45 -28.36
C PHE A 403 -17.14 1.55 -29.13
N THR A 404 -16.02 1.47 -28.40
CA THR A 404 -14.65 1.52 -28.90
C THR A 404 -13.89 0.27 -28.44
N PRO A 405 -12.66 0.07 -28.88
CA PRO A 405 -11.79 -0.98 -28.32
C PRO A 405 -11.56 -0.87 -26.82
N ASP A 406 -11.69 0.34 -26.27
CA ASP A 406 -11.48 0.63 -24.86
C ASP A 406 -12.75 0.52 -24.02
N THR A 407 -13.91 0.29 -24.63
CA THR A 407 -15.17 0.00 -23.94
C THR A 407 -15.04 -1.26 -23.10
N THR A 408 -15.45 -1.19 -21.82
CA THR A 408 -15.40 -2.34 -20.92
C THR A 408 -16.51 -3.35 -21.24
N ILE A 409 -16.31 -4.61 -20.79
CA ILE A 409 -17.32 -5.66 -20.97
C ILE A 409 -18.61 -5.30 -20.21
N ALA A 410 -18.49 -4.62 -19.07
CA ALA A 410 -19.66 -4.13 -18.32
C ALA A 410 -20.46 -3.06 -19.09
N GLU A 411 -19.77 -2.13 -19.76
CA GLU A 411 -20.42 -1.06 -20.53
C GLU A 411 -21.21 -1.59 -21.73
N LEU A 412 -20.82 -2.73 -22.29
CA LEU A 412 -21.55 -3.38 -23.35
C LEU A 412 -23.01 -3.69 -22.98
N GLN A 413 -23.29 -3.82 -21.68
CA GLN A 413 -24.62 -4.12 -21.15
C GLN A 413 -25.69 -3.06 -21.50
N GLN A 414 -25.30 -1.90 -22.02
CA GLN A 414 -26.22 -0.91 -22.57
C GLN A 414 -27.00 -1.45 -23.79
N LYS A 415 -26.48 -2.48 -24.44
CA LYS A 415 -27.17 -3.18 -25.56
C LYS A 415 -27.58 -4.59 -25.16
N LYS A 416 -28.69 -5.11 -25.75
CA LYS A 416 -29.19 -6.47 -25.44
C LYS A 416 -28.14 -7.56 -25.68
N LEU A 417 -27.40 -7.46 -26.80
CA LEU A 417 -26.32 -8.41 -27.10
C LEU A 417 -25.19 -8.33 -26.06
N GLY A 418 -24.83 -7.13 -25.64
CA GLY A 418 -23.81 -6.91 -24.62
C GLY A 418 -24.15 -7.54 -23.26
N LYS A 419 -25.45 -7.51 -22.87
CA LYS A 419 -25.91 -8.23 -21.67
C LYS A 419 -25.69 -9.74 -21.78
N VAL A 420 -25.89 -10.32 -22.96
CA VAL A 420 -25.63 -11.74 -23.19
C VAL A 420 -24.13 -12.04 -23.12
N ILE A 421 -23.31 -11.22 -23.78
CA ILE A 421 -21.83 -11.34 -23.74
C ILE A 421 -21.33 -11.27 -22.32
N TYR A 422 -21.74 -10.25 -21.55
CA TYR A 422 -21.38 -10.09 -20.14
C TYR A 422 -21.79 -11.31 -19.30
N GLY A 423 -23.01 -11.82 -19.49
CA GLY A 423 -23.50 -12.99 -18.75
C GLY A 423 -22.71 -14.28 -19.05
N ILE A 424 -22.26 -14.45 -20.31
CA ILE A 424 -21.40 -15.59 -20.69
C ILE A 424 -20.01 -15.42 -20.08
N ALA A 425 -19.41 -14.23 -20.21
CA ALA A 425 -18.09 -13.94 -19.67
C ALA A 425 -18.05 -14.12 -18.13
N LYS A 426 -19.08 -13.62 -17.43
CA LYS A 426 -19.23 -13.76 -15.99
C LYS A 426 -19.30 -15.23 -15.57
N LYS A 427 -20.13 -16.05 -16.24
CA LYS A 427 -20.22 -17.48 -15.95
C LYS A 427 -18.90 -18.21 -16.22
N ALA A 428 -18.13 -17.79 -17.22
CA ALA A 428 -16.83 -18.35 -17.52
C ALA A 428 -15.81 -17.99 -16.42
N ALA A 429 -15.78 -16.74 -15.97
CA ALA A 429 -14.94 -16.28 -14.88
C ALA A 429 -15.28 -17.00 -13.57
N ASP A 430 -16.55 -17.06 -13.19
CA ASP A 430 -17.03 -17.76 -11.97
C ASP A 430 -16.68 -19.27 -11.96
N ARG A 431 -16.52 -19.89 -13.12
CA ARG A 431 -16.12 -21.28 -13.27
C ARG A 431 -14.60 -21.48 -13.35
N GLY A 432 -13.83 -20.41 -13.31
CA GLY A 432 -12.37 -20.46 -13.38
C GLY A 432 -11.83 -20.90 -14.75
N PHE A 433 -12.60 -20.73 -15.85
CA PHE A 433 -12.13 -21.01 -17.20
C PHE A 433 -10.94 -20.16 -17.62
N VAL A 434 -10.82 -18.96 -17.04
CA VAL A 434 -9.64 -18.11 -17.21
C VAL A 434 -8.93 -18.07 -15.87
N LYS A 435 -7.77 -18.74 -15.79
CA LYS A 435 -6.98 -18.83 -14.56
C LYS A 435 -6.56 -17.44 -14.12
N GLY A 436 -6.93 -17.05 -12.89
CA GLY A 436 -6.61 -15.74 -12.31
C GLY A 436 -7.60 -14.61 -12.66
N MET A 437 -8.67 -14.88 -13.41
CA MET A 437 -9.74 -13.93 -13.68
C MET A 437 -10.94 -14.23 -12.77
N ASP A 438 -11.35 -13.25 -12.04
CA ASP A 438 -12.59 -13.29 -11.25
C ASP A 438 -13.67 -12.41 -11.94
N ALA A 439 -14.92 -12.56 -11.55
CA ALA A 439 -16.02 -11.83 -12.16
C ALA A 439 -15.92 -10.31 -11.98
N SER A 440 -15.23 -9.82 -10.94
CA SER A 440 -15.00 -8.39 -10.69
C SER A 440 -14.08 -7.75 -11.73
N MET A 441 -13.16 -8.53 -12.32
CA MET A 441 -12.26 -8.04 -13.37
C MET A 441 -13.01 -7.67 -14.65
N LEU A 442 -14.17 -8.31 -14.91
CA LEU A 442 -14.94 -8.06 -16.12
C LEU A 442 -15.50 -6.65 -16.20
N ASP A 443 -15.76 -6.02 -15.06
CA ASP A 443 -16.32 -4.68 -15.00
C ASP A 443 -15.33 -3.63 -15.51
N GLU A 444 -14.03 -3.89 -15.35
CA GLU A 444 -12.94 -3.00 -15.72
C GLU A 444 -12.17 -3.48 -16.96
N THR A 445 -12.37 -4.73 -17.39
CA THR A 445 -11.70 -5.29 -18.58
C THR A 445 -12.30 -4.70 -19.87
N CYS A 446 -11.48 -4.01 -20.66
CA CYS A 446 -11.90 -3.48 -21.96
C CYS A 446 -11.79 -4.54 -23.08
N LEU A 447 -12.51 -4.28 -24.18
CA LEU A 447 -12.52 -5.18 -25.33
C LEU A 447 -11.13 -5.43 -25.91
N ARG A 448 -10.25 -4.44 -25.89
CA ARG A 448 -8.84 -4.58 -26.32
C ARG A 448 -8.08 -5.61 -25.49
N GLN A 449 -8.31 -5.65 -24.20
CA GLN A 449 -7.67 -6.62 -23.30
C GLN A 449 -8.14 -8.06 -23.54
N MET A 450 -9.34 -8.24 -24.09
CA MET A 450 -9.83 -9.57 -24.47
C MET A 450 -8.97 -10.28 -25.49
N LEU A 451 -8.21 -9.55 -26.32
CA LEU A 451 -7.23 -10.14 -27.24
C LEU A 451 -6.18 -10.97 -26.51
N TRP A 452 -5.74 -10.51 -25.34
CA TRP A 452 -4.72 -11.15 -24.52
C TRP A 452 -5.30 -12.25 -23.62
N LEU A 453 -6.49 -12.03 -23.08
CA LEU A 453 -7.10 -12.90 -22.08
C LEU A 453 -7.81 -14.11 -22.69
N SER A 454 -8.42 -13.96 -23.87
CA SER A 454 -9.25 -15.01 -24.49
C SER A 454 -8.66 -15.62 -25.77
N GLY A 455 -7.53 -15.09 -26.25
CA GLY A 455 -6.96 -15.48 -27.54
C GLY A 455 -7.80 -15.06 -28.76
N MET A 456 -8.77 -14.15 -28.59
CA MET A 456 -9.53 -13.59 -29.71
C MET A 456 -8.59 -12.81 -30.63
N ASN A 457 -8.88 -12.79 -31.92
CA ASN A 457 -8.18 -11.93 -32.86
C ASN A 457 -8.85 -10.55 -32.98
N TRP A 458 -8.08 -9.58 -33.46
CA TRP A 458 -8.54 -8.20 -33.62
C TRP A 458 -9.79 -8.08 -34.52
N ASN A 459 -9.87 -8.87 -35.59
CA ASN A 459 -11.01 -8.84 -36.50
C ASN A 459 -12.31 -9.21 -35.79
N THR A 460 -12.29 -10.18 -34.88
CA THR A 460 -13.47 -10.58 -34.07
C THR A 460 -13.92 -9.44 -33.17
N VAL A 461 -12.97 -8.77 -32.49
CA VAL A 461 -13.28 -7.62 -31.62
C VAL A 461 -13.80 -6.43 -32.41
N ALA A 462 -13.13 -6.08 -33.51
CA ALA A 462 -13.55 -5.00 -34.41
C ALA A 462 -14.93 -5.26 -35.04
N PHE A 463 -15.20 -6.50 -35.43
CA PHE A 463 -16.51 -6.91 -35.91
C PHE A 463 -17.59 -6.75 -34.84
N ALA A 464 -17.35 -7.22 -33.63
CA ALA A 464 -18.29 -7.10 -32.52
C ALA A 464 -18.61 -5.63 -32.21
N ILE A 465 -17.58 -4.76 -32.15
CA ILE A 465 -17.75 -3.31 -31.95
C ILE A 465 -18.59 -2.70 -33.07
N SER A 466 -18.25 -3.00 -34.33
CA SER A 466 -18.96 -2.49 -35.51
C SER A 466 -20.43 -2.95 -35.51
N TYR A 467 -20.67 -4.22 -35.19
CA TYR A 467 -22.02 -4.78 -35.11
C TYR A 467 -22.85 -4.13 -34.00
N MET A 468 -22.29 -3.92 -32.84
CA MET A 468 -23.00 -3.30 -31.71
C MET A 468 -23.24 -1.79 -31.89
N ASN A 469 -22.39 -1.10 -32.66
CA ASN A 469 -22.52 0.32 -32.98
C ASN A 469 -23.49 0.58 -34.14
N ALA A 470 -23.68 -0.39 -35.04
CA ALA A 470 -24.57 -0.22 -36.19
C ALA A 470 -26.04 -0.39 -35.80
N HIS A 471 -26.92 0.34 -36.46
CA HIS A 471 -28.32 -0.05 -36.52
C HIS A 471 -28.43 -1.36 -37.34
N HIS A 472 -29.07 -2.38 -36.79
CA HIS A 472 -29.06 -3.78 -37.23
C HIS A 472 -29.19 -4.06 -38.75
N PHE A 473 -29.69 -3.11 -39.53
CA PHE A 473 -29.89 -3.28 -40.98
C PHE A 473 -28.60 -3.06 -41.81
N ASP A 474 -27.68 -2.21 -41.38
CA ASP A 474 -26.52 -1.84 -42.21
C ASP A 474 -25.41 -2.89 -42.19
N VAL A 475 -25.30 -3.67 -41.11
CA VAL A 475 -24.29 -4.72 -41.00
C VAL A 475 -24.65 -5.97 -41.79
N LEU A 476 -25.91 -6.34 -41.81
CA LEU A 476 -26.40 -7.43 -42.67
C LEU A 476 -26.20 -7.10 -44.16
N LYS A 477 -26.40 -5.85 -44.55
CA LYS A 477 -26.18 -5.39 -45.94
C LYS A 477 -24.70 -5.43 -46.34
N LYS A 478 -23.77 -5.09 -45.42
CA LYS A 478 -22.33 -5.22 -45.66
C LYS A 478 -21.86 -6.66 -45.72
N LEU A 479 -22.41 -7.54 -44.89
CA LEU A 479 -22.11 -8.98 -44.90
C LEU A 479 -22.59 -9.64 -46.21
N PHE A 480 -23.78 -9.28 -46.71
CA PHE A 480 -24.28 -9.80 -47.97
C PHE A 480 -23.48 -9.30 -49.17
N ASN A 481 -22.99 -8.04 -49.14
CA ASN A 481 -22.15 -7.49 -50.21
C ASN A 481 -20.68 -7.93 -50.16
N SER A 482 -20.23 -8.64 -49.13
CA SER A 482 -18.88 -9.21 -49.03
C SER A 482 -18.83 -10.70 -49.39
N ILE A 483 -19.94 -11.28 -49.76
CA ILE A 483 -20.09 -12.69 -50.17
C ILE A 483 -20.28 -12.78 -51.70
N GLU A 484 -20.50 -11.65 -52.41
CA GLU A 484 -20.32 -11.53 -53.85
C GLU A 484 -18.90 -11.06 -54.20
#